data_21d237cdf13afaff46675b4b6ff04706
#
_entry.id   21d237cdf13afaff46675b4b6ff04706
#
_cell.length_a   1.000
_cell.length_b   1.000
_cell.length_c   1.000
_cell.angle_alpha   90.00
_cell.angle_beta   90.00
_cell.angle_gamma   90.00
#
_symmetry.space_group_name_H-M   'P 1'
#
loop_
_entity.id
_entity.type
_entity.pdbx_description
1 polymer ?
#
loop_
_entity_poly.entity_id
_entity_poly.type
_entity_poly.pdbx_seq_one_letter_code
_entity_poly.pdbx_strand_id
1 'polypeptide(L)'
;RAEGLPHGVVLADAGYGDLDAAKAVLEERKPKSLAMTFPGGTHDLWLRYWLKAMGIDPVDAGIEIKPVPPPDMFNNLNQENVRGYSVGEPWNARAVVKGKGFTAITSQDIWANHPEKALVTSTGFADEDPETLEKVMLAIFEAQQWLDDPANVPETAKIIGVPKYVNATPEEIESRLAGAYDLGGGHGEKDFGDLRMRFFRDGEVCFPAPSYLLWAMAQYVRFGYLTELPDTALADELILSDLYASVAATAGVTVPDTGMAPLEIALDDTTFDPTDPQQEASRP
;
A
#
# COMPACT_ATOMS: atom_id res chain seq x y z
N ARG A 1 8.09 18.62 22.77
CA ARG A 1 6.87 18.77 23.59
C ARG A 1 5.67 18.54 22.69
N ALA A 2 4.86 17.53 23.01
CA ALA A 2 3.62 17.23 22.30
C ALA A 2 2.45 18.14 22.69
N GLU A 3 2.69 19.23 23.39
CA GLU A 3 1.66 20.21 23.74
C GLU A 3 1.26 21.00 22.49
N GLY A 4 0.08 20.70 21.96
CA GLY A 4 -0.46 21.34 20.75
C GLY A 4 -0.45 20.51 19.49
N LEU A 5 0.10 19.29 19.51
CA LEU A 5 0.01 18.38 18.37
C LEU A 5 -1.35 17.68 18.34
N PRO A 6 -1.93 17.46 17.16
CA PRO A 6 -3.20 16.77 17.01
C PRO A 6 -3.17 15.38 17.64
N HIS A 7 -4.30 14.93 18.17
CA HIS A 7 -4.46 13.55 18.64
C HIS A 7 -4.17 12.55 17.51
N GLY A 8 -3.52 11.46 17.83
CA GLY A 8 -3.11 10.47 16.83
C GLY A 8 -1.65 10.51 16.43
N VAL A 9 -0.90 11.47 16.93
CA VAL A 9 0.50 11.70 16.63
C VAL A 9 1.38 10.87 17.56
N VAL A 10 1.49 9.58 17.32
CA VAL A 10 2.42 8.72 18.09
C VAL A 10 3.87 8.98 17.68
N LEU A 11 4.09 9.47 16.47
CA LEU A 11 5.42 9.62 15.86
C LEU A 11 5.84 11.08 15.64
N ALA A 12 5.14 12.05 16.21
CA ALA A 12 5.40 13.48 15.98
C ALA A 12 6.79 13.95 16.40
N ASP A 13 7.36 13.32 17.42
CA ASP A 13 8.69 13.68 17.93
C ASP A 13 9.81 12.95 17.19
N ALA A 14 9.47 11.98 16.32
CA ALA A 14 10.42 11.05 15.73
C ALA A 14 11.01 11.52 14.40
N GLY A 15 10.55 12.57 13.79
CA GLY A 15 10.93 12.90 12.43
C GLY A 15 10.40 11.88 11.41
N TYR A 16 10.22 12.33 10.18
CA TYR A 16 9.72 11.46 9.10
C TYR A 16 10.80 10.43 8.68
N GLY A 17 10.42 9.15 8.67
CA GLY A 17 11.31 8.06 8.22
C GLY A 17 12.46 7.67 9.19
N ASP A 18 12.58 8.31 10.36
CA ASP A 18 13.55 7.92 11.38
C ASP A 18 12.96 6.78 12.24
N LEU A 19 13.40 5.55 11.97
CA LEU A 19 12.91 4.35 12.65
C LEU A 19 13.28 4.31 14.13
N ASP A 20 14.48 4.74 14.50
CA ASP A 20 14.93 4.71 15.89
C ASP A 20 14.17 5.72 16.74
N ALA A 21 13.96 6.92 16.20
CA ALA A 21 13.15 7.94 16.85
C ALA A 21 11.68 7.52 16.92
N ALA A 22 11.14 6.91 15.86
CA ALA A 22 9.78 6.36 15.83
C ALA A 22 9.59 5.27 16.91
N LYS A 23 10.56 4.34 17.03
CA LYS A 23 10.58 3.31 18.05
C LYS A 23 10.58 3.89 19.45
N ALA A 24 11.45 4.85 19.73
CA ALA A 24 11.52 5.50 21.04
C ALA A 24 10.19 6.14 21.44
N VAL A 25 9.50 6.82 20.51
CA VAL A 25 8.20 7.44 20.75
C VAL A 25 7.12 6.38 21.01
N LEU A 26 7.10 5.29 20.23
CA LEU A 26 6.15 4.19 20.44
C LEU A 26 6.36 3.49 21.80
N GLU A 27 7.60 3.26 22.21
CA GLU A 27 7.93 2.67 23.49
C GLU A 27 7.54 3.59 24.66
N GLU A 28 7.75 4.90 24.55
CA GLU A 28 7.39 5.87 25.58
C GLU A 28 5.87 6.02 25.71
N ARG A 29 5.17 6.19 24.56
CA ARG A 29 3.75 6.52 24.56
C ARG A 29 2.82 5.33 24.59
N LYS A 30 3.31 4.13 24.23
CA LYS A 30 2.56 2.86 24.25
C LYS A 30 1.14 3.01 23.69
N PRO A 31 0.98 3.25 22.37
CA PRO A 31 -0.35 3.38 21.78
C PRO A 31 -1.13 2.11 22.07
N LYS A 32 -2.33 2.25 22.62
CA LYS A 32 -3.17 1.08 22.95
C LYS A 32 -3.82 0.46 21.73
N SER A 33 -4.01 1.25 20.65
CA SER A 33 -4.65 0.77 19.44
C SER A 33 -4.20 1.52 18.19
N LEU A 34 -3.96 0.75 17.13
CA LEU A 34 -3.79 1.21 15.76
C LEU A 34 -4.92 0.62 14.90
N ALA A 35 -5.17 1.20 13.72
CA ALA A 35 -6.18 0.66 12.82
C ALA A 35 -5.58 0.31 11.44
N MET A 36 -6.20 -0.66 10.79
CA MET A 36 -5.99 -1.04 9.40
C MET A 36 -7.33 -1.32 8.73
N THR A 37 -7.36 -1.56 7.43
CA THR A 37 -8.62 -1.74 6.69
C THR A 37 -9.29 -3.09 6.98
N PHE A 38 -8.54 -4.16 6.89
CA PHE A 38 -8.97 -5.53 7.22
C PHE A 38 -7.74 -6.44 7.42
N PRO A 39 -7.87 -7.50 8.25
CA PRO A 39 -6.78 -8.42 8.54
C PRO A 39 -6.23 -9.08 7.27
N GLY A 40 -4.90 -9.14 7.16
CA GLY A 40 -4.20 -9.74 6.02
C GLY A 40 -4.22 -8.90 4.73
N GLY A 41 -4.90 -7.76 4.70
CA GLY A 41 -4.82 -6.83 3.57
C GLY A 41 -3.48 -6.10 3.54
N THR A 42 -3.16 -5.45 2.40
CA THR A 42 -1.88 -4.74 2.22
C THR A 42 -1.61 -3.71 3.31
N HIS A 43 -2.63 -2.96 3.75
CA HIS A 43 -2.47 -1.96 4.81
C HIS A 43 -2.14 -2.56 6.18
N ASP A 44 -2.60 -3.77 6.46
CA ASP A 44 -2.23 -4.52 7.65
C ASP A 44 -0.80 -5.06 7.53
N LEU A 45 -0.42 -5.60 6.36
CA LEU A 45 0.94 -6.05 6.10
C LEU A 45 1.95 -4.89 6.23
N TRP A 46 1.66 -3.71 5.65
CA TRP A 46 2.53 -2.53 5.78
C TRP A 46 2.69 -2.09 7.24
N LEU A 47 1.59 -2.05 8.00
CA LEU A 47 1.63 -1.65 9.40
C LEU A 47 2.47 -2.62 10.23
N ARG A 48 2.29 -3.93 10.04
CA ARG A 48 3.05 -4.96 10.75
C ARG A 48 4.51 -4.97 10.33
N TYR A 49 4.78 -4.82 9.03
CA TYR A 49 6.15 -4.75 8.51
C TYR A 49 6.91 -3.56 9.10
N TRP A 50 6.28 -2.39 9.13
CA TRP A 50 6.84 -1.19 9.74
C TRP A 50 7.12 -1.35 11.24
N LEU A 51 6.18 -1.91 12.00
CA LEU A 51 6.38 -2.21 13.42
C LEU A 51 7.54 -3.21 13.63
N LYS A 52 7.59 -4.27 12.84
CA LYS A 52 8.67 -5.27 12.90
C LYS A 52 10.04 -4.68 12.54
N ALA A 53 10.13 -3.81 11.54
CA ALA A 53 11.38 -3.13 11.20
C ALA A 53 11.93 -2.28 12.36
N MET A 54 11.06 -1.80 13.24
CA MET A 54 11.43 -1.15 14.51
C MET A 54 11.70 -2.14 15.64
N GLY A 55 11.59 -3.45 15.42
CA GLY A 55 11.69 -4.48 16.46
C GLY A 55 10.52 -4.50 17.44
N ILE A 56 9.33 -4.04 17.01
CA ILE A 56 8.13 -4.00 17.82
C ILE A 56 7.17 -5.11 17.37
N ASP A 57 6.94 -6.08 18.26
CA ASP A 57 5.81 -6.99 18.10
C ASP A 57 4.56 -6.36 18.71
N PRO A 58 3.45 -6.21 17.96
CA PRO A 58 2.25 -5.57 18.48
C PRO A 58 1.66 -6.27 19.70
N VAL A 59 1.73 -7.60 19.77
CA VAL A 59 1.18 -8.40 20.86
C VAL A 59 1.99 -8.17 22.12
N ASP A 60 3.32 -8.27 22.02
CA ASP A 60 4.26 -8.07 23.14
C ASP A 60 4.22 -6.64 23.65
N ALA A 61 4.04 -5.68 22.74
CA ALA A 61 3.91 -4.26 23.07
C ALA A 61 2.52 -3.88 23.61
N GLY A 62 1.55 -4.78 23.60
CA GLY A 62 0.17 -4.51 24.02
C GLY A 62 -0.57 -3.56 23.07
N ILE A 63 -0.21 -3.55 21.79
CA ILE A 63 -0.84 -2.74 20.73
C ILE A 63 -1.94 -3.57 20.07
N GLU A 64 -3.18 -3.15 20.21
CA GLU A 64 -4.29 -3.75 19.51
C GLU A 64 -4.39 -3.17 18.09
N ILE A 65 -4.37 -4.01 17.06
CA ILE A 65 -4.61 -3.60 15.67
C ILE A 65 -6.06 -3.90 15.30
N LYS A 66 -6.84 -2.84 14.98
CA LYS A 66 -8.29 -2.91 14.77
C LYS A 66 -8.66 -2.77 13.29
N PRO A 67 -9.58 -3.58 12.76
CA PRO A 67 -10.16 -3.32 11.46
C PRO A 67 -11.13 -2.13 11.53
N VAL A 68 -10.92 -1.13 10.66
CA VAL A 68 -11.78 0.05 10.52
C VAL A 68 -11.98 0.34 9.03
N PRO A 69 -13.22 0.55 8.56
CA PRO A 69 -13.45 0.95 7.17
C PRO A 69 -12.76 2.28 6.84
N PRO A 70 -12.18 2.44 5.64
CA PRO A 70 -11.45 3.65 5.25
C PRO A 70 -12.19 4.98 5.50
N PRO A 71 -13.50 5.12 5.19
CA PRO A 71 -14.23 6.36 5.46
C PRO A 71 -14.31 6.73 6.95
N ASP A 72 -14.20 5.76 7.84
CA ASP A 72 -14.34 5.93 9.29
C ASP A 72 -13.01 6.16 10.01
N MET A 73 -11.86 5.99 9.31
CA MET A 73 -10.52 6.12 9.90
C MET A 73 -10.32 7.47 10.58
N PHE A 74 -10.60 8.55 9.86
CA PHE A 74 -10.48 9.90 10.41
C PHE A 74 -11.34 10.12 11.66
N ASN A 75 -12.59 9.65 11.65
CA ASN A 75 -13.49 9.81 12.80
C ASN A 75 -12.98 9.04 14.03
N ASN A 76 -12.46 7.82 13.82
CA ASN A 76 -11.87 7.03 14.90
C ASN A 76 -10.61 7.67 15.47
N LEU A 77 -9.76 8.27 14.62
CA LEU A 77 -8.61 9.05 15.07
C LEU A 77 -9.04 10.29 15.86
N ASN A 78 -9.98 11.08 15.32
CA ASN A 78 -10.45 12.32 15.94
C ASN A 78 -11.15 12.09 17.29
N GLN A 79 -11.79 10.92 17.47
CA GLN A 79 -12.43 10.51 18.73
C GLN A 79 -11.47 9.76 19.68
N GLU A 80 -10.21 9.63 19.31
CA GLU A 80 -9.16 8.91 20.08
C GLU A 80 -9.45 7.41 20.30
N ASN A 81 -10.33 6.82 19.50
CA ASN A 81 -10.57 5.37 19.50
C ASN A 81 -9.36 4.58 18.99
N VAL A 82 -8.56 5.21 18.13
CA VAL A 82 -7.25 4.73 17.66
C VAL A 82 -6.23 5.87 17.70
N ARG A 83 -4.95 5.52 17.84
CA ARG A 83 -3.86 6.49 17.89
C ARG A 83 -3.15 6.69 16.56
N GLY A 84 -3.39 5.82 15.60
CA GLY A 84 -2.87 5.89 14.25
C GLY A 84 -3.55 4.83 13.40
N TYR A 85 -3.31 4.88 12.10
CA TYR A 85 -3.85 3.90 11.17
C TYR A 85 -3.01 3.77 9.90
N SER A 86 -3.15 2.62 9.24
CA SER A 86 -2.67 2.36 7.89
C SER A 86 -3.85 2.21 6.96
N VAL A 87 -3.93 3.04 5.93
CA VAL A 87 -5.04 3.08 4.97
C VAL A 87 -4.58 3.66 3.64
N GLY A 88 -5.28 3.32 2.55
CA GLY A 88 -5.02 3.91 1.24
C GLY A 88 -5.37 5.40 1.18
N GLU A 89 -4.72 6.13 0.29
CA GLU A 89 -5.10 7.51 -0.01
C GLU A 89 -6.48 7.55 -0.71
N PRO A 90 -7.26 8.62 -0.50
CA PRO A 90 -6.91 9.90 0.14
C PRO A 90 -7.27 9.98 1.64
N TRP A 91 -7.48 8.87 2.31
CA TRP A 91 -7.95 8.85 3.70
C TRP A 91 -6.91 9.35 4.71
N ASN A 92 -5.60 9.20 4.40
CA ASN A 92 -4.52 9.82 5.19
C ASN A 92 -4.51 11.34 4.95
N ALA A 93 -4.63 11.78 3.69
CA ALA A 93 -4.72 13.20 3.36
C ALA A 93 -5.83 13.90 4.14
N ARG A 94 -6.98 13.25 4.35
CA ARG A 94 -8.09 13.79 5.13
C ARG A 94 -7.69 14.19 6.54
N ALA A 95 -6.88 13.40 7.23
CA ALA A 95 -6.41 13.73 8.58
C ALA A 95 -5.46 14.93 8.57
N VAL A 96 -4.61 15.02 7.55
CA VAL A 96 -3.69 16.14 7.34
C VAL A 96 -4.45 17.42 7.03
N VAL A 97 -5.32 17.42 6.02
CA VAL A 97 -6.13 18.59 5.63
C VAL A 97 -7.01 19.10 6.79
N LYS A 98 -7.52 18.18 7.62
CA LYS A 98 -8.29 18.54 8.83
C LYS A 98 -7.42 18.99 10.01
N GLY A 99 -6.09 18.99 9.88
CA GLY A 99 -5.16 19.38 10.94
C GLY A 99 -5.23 18.49 12.19
N LYS A 100 -5.55 17.20 12.01
CA LYS A 100 -5.76 16.24 13.11
C LYS A 100 -4.76 15.07 13.10
N GLY A 101 -3.93 15.00 12.10
CA GLY A 101 -2.94 13.95 11.95
C GLY A 101 -1.79 14.36 11.05
N PHE A 102 -0.86 13.47 10.88
CA PHE A 102 0.26 13.60 9.96
C PHE A 102 0.60 12.23 9.36
N THR A 103 1.28 12.26 8.22
CA THR A 103 1.80 11.06 7.57
C THR A 103 3.16 10.72 8.19
N ALA A 104 3.24 9.62 8.92
CA ALA A 104 4.49 9.17 9.55
C ALA A 104 5.42 8.49 8.54
N ILE A 105 4.84 7.67 7.67
CA ILE A 105 5.56 6.94 6.62
C ILE A 105 4.57 6.57 5.51
N THR A 106 5.05 6.43 4.29
CA THR A 106 4.27 5.90 3.18
C THR A 106 4.74 4.50 2.78
N SER A 107 3.90 3.76 2.09
CA SER A 107 4.29 2.45 1.55
C SER A 107 5.41 2.55 0.51
N GLN A 108 5.56 3.69 -0.19
CA GLN A 108 6.71 3.96 -1.07
C GLN A 108 8.03 4.07 -0.30
N ASP A 109 8.01 4.48 0.97
CA ASP A 109 9.21 4.49 1.82
C ASP A 109 9.55 3.09 2.33
N ILE A 110 8.56 2.21 2.41
CA ILE A 110 8.76 0.82 2.80
C ILE A 110 9.35 0.02 1.63
N TRP A 111 8.66 0.07 0.51
CA TRP A 111 9.03 -0.63 -0.71
C TRP A 111 8.62 0.21 -1.93
N ALA A 112 9.58 0.86 -2.55
CA ALA A 112 9.34 1.69 -3.72
C ALA A 112 8.74 0.87 -4.87
N ASN A 113 7.66 1.40 -5.48
CA ASN A 113 6.95 0.76 -6.58
C ASN A 113 6.33 -0.61 -6.25
N HIS A 114 5.98 -0.82 -4.99
CA HIS A 114 5.30 -2.05 -4.56
C HIS A 114 3.98 -2.29 -5.30
N PRO A 115 3.54 -3.56 -5.45
CA PRO A 115 2.20 -3.86 -5.96
C PRO A 115 1.14 -3.41 -4.95
N GLU A 116 -0.04 -3.04 -5.44
CA GLU A 116 -1.14 -2.63 -4.55
C GLU A 116 -2.45 -3.35 -4.91
N LYS A 117 -3.15 -2.96 -5.96
CA LYS A 117 -4.38 -3.62 -6.39
C LYS A 117 -4.11 -4.64 -7.49
N ALA A 118 -4.97 -5.66 -7.58
CA ALA A 118 -4.97 -6.60 -8.68
C ALA A 118 -6.37 -6.70 -9.28
N LEU A 119 -6.44 -6.89 -10.59
CA LEU A 119 -7.65 -7.37 -11.22
C LEU A 119 -7.80 -8.86 -10.93
N VAL A 120 -8.90 -9.24 -10.30
CA VAL A 120 -9.17 -10.63 -9.92
C VAL A 120 -10.46 -11.08 -10.57
N THR A 121 -10.47 -12.30 -11.10
CA THR A 121 -11.66 -12.95 -11.65
C THR A 121 -11.77 -14.39 -11.16
N SER A 122 -12.93 -15.02 -11.33
CA SER A 122 -13.05 -16.46 -11.11
C SER A 122 -12.48 -17.24 -12.30
N THR A 123 -11.98 -18.44 -12.04
CA THR A 123 -11.55 -19.36 -13.11
C THR A 123 -12.68 -19.63 -14.10
N GLY A 124 -13.90 -19.86 -13.60
CA GLY A 124 -15.07 -20.05 -14.46
C GLY A 124 -15.32 -18.90 -15.43
N PHE A 125 -15.22 -17.65 -14.99
CA PHE A 125 -15.40 -16.50 -15.90
C PHE A 125 -14.23 -16.41 -16.89
N ALA A 126 -13.00 -16.65 -16.45
CA ALA A 126 -11.83 -16.62 -17.34
C ALA A 126 -11.92 -17.68 -18.44
N ASP A 127 -12.46 -18.87 -18.13
CA ASP A 127 -12.61 -19.98 -19.07
C ASP A 127 -13.82 -19.80 -20.01
N GLU A 128 -14.94 -19.30 -19.48
CA GLU A 128 -16.21 -19.19 -20.22
C GLU A 128 -16.27 -17.97 -21.14
N ASP A 129 -15.64 -16.87 -20.75
CA ASP A 129 -15.69 -15.60 -21.49
C ASP A 129 -14.34 -14.84 -21.50
N PRO A 130 -13.26 -15.46 -22.01
CA PRO A 130 -11.94 -14.85 -22.07
C PRO A 130 -11.93 -13.56 -22.92
N GLU A 131 -12.78 -13.49 -23.98
CA GLU A 131 -12.86 -12.30 -24.85
C GLU A 131 -13.35 -11.06 -24.08
N THR A 132 -14.33 -11.22 -23.20
CA THR A 132 -14.80 -10.11 -22.36
C THR A 132 -13.72 -9.73 -21.33
N LEU A 133 -13.01 -10.70 -20.76
CA LEU A 133 -11.91 -10.41 -19.83
C LEU A 133 -10.79 -9.62 -20.52
N GLU A 134 -10.36 -10.01 -21.72
CA GLU A 134 -9.40 -9.27 -22.54
C GLU A 134 -9.83 -7.81 -22.78
N LYS A 135 -11.09 -7.61 -23.17
CA LYS A 135 -11.64 -6.25 -23.38
C LYS A 135 -11.63 -5.40 -22.12
N VAL A 136 -11.94 -6.01 -20.96
CA VAL A 136 -11.87 -5.32 -19.67
C VAL A 136 -10.43 -4.94 -19.34
N MET A 137 -9.48 -5.85 -19.56
CA MET A 137 -8.06 -5.57 -19.33
C MET A 137 -7.55 -4.44 -20.24
N LEU A 138 -7.91 -4.44 -21.53
CA LEU A 138 -7.55 -3.36 -22.46
C LEU A 138 -8.13 -2.01 -22.02
N ALA A 139 -9.39 -1.98 -21.58
CA ALA A 139 -10.00 -0.76 -21.07
C ALA A 139 -9.32 -0.24 -19.78
N ILE A 140 -8.86 -1.16 -18.91
CA ILE A 140 -8.09 -0.81 -17.74
C ILE A 140 -6.72 -0.23 -18.14
N PHE A 141 -6.03 -0.82 -19.11
CA PHE A 141 -4.74 -0.31 -19.61
C PHE A 141 -4.89 1.11 -20.17
N GLU A 142 -5.92 1.36 -20.97
CA GLU A 142 -6.21 2.69 -21.49
C GLU A 142 -6.47 3.71 -20.37
N ALA A 143 -7.27 3.34 -19.37
CA ALA A 143 -7.52 4.20 -18.22
C ALA A 143 -6.25 4.46 -17.38
N GLN A 144 -5.40 3.46 -17.21
CA GLN A 144 -4.14 3.57 -16.47
C GLN A 144 -3.12 4.45 -17.19
N GLN A 145 -3.02 4.35 -18.51
CA GLN A 145 -2.20 5.25 -19.33
C GLN A 145 -2.68 6.71 -19.18
N TRP A 146 -4.00 6.92 -19.24
CA TRP A 146 -4.58 8.24 -19.06
C TRP A 146 -4.29 8.81 -17.66
N LEU A 147 -4.37 7.98 -16.62
CA LEU A 147 -4.09 8.36 -15.23
C LEU A 147 -2.62 8.73 -14.97
N ASP A 148 -1.69 8.19 -15.74
CA ASP A 148 -0.26 8.47 -15.58
C ASP A 148 0.16 9.84 -16.13
N ASP A 149 -0.67 10.48 -16.96
CA ASP A 149 -0.42 11.85 -17.41
C ASP A 149 -0.75 12.85 -16.29
N PRO A 150 0.23 13.61 -15.78
CA PRO A 150 0.02 14.61 -14.73
C PRO A 150 -1.04 15.66 -15.09
N ALA A 151 -1.25 15.94 -16.38
CA ALA A 151 -2.25 16.90 -16.84
C ALA A 151 -3.68 16.45 -16.48
N ASN A 152 -3.89 15.15 -16.28
CA ASN A 152 -5.19 14.56 -15.98
C ASN A 152 -5.51 14.48 -14.48
N VAL A 153 -4.57 14.86 -13.59
CA VAL A 153 -4.77 14.82 -12.13
C VAL A 153 -6.02 15.59 -11.69
N PRO A 154 -6.27 16.85 -12.13
CA PRO A 154 -7.47 17.58 -11.71
C PRO A 154 -8.76 16.94 -12.18
N GLU A 155 -8.78 16.39 -13.39
CA GLU A 155 -9.97 15.71 -13.93
C GLU A 155 -10.21 14.37 -13.23
N THR A 156 -9.14 13.63 -12.96
CA THR A 156 -9.19 12.40 -12.13
C THR A 156 -9.83 12.69 -10.77
N ALA A 157 -9.37 13.72 -10.07
CA ALA A 157 -9.92 14.09 -8.77
C ALA A 157 -11.41 14.41 -8.81
N LYS A 158 -11.87 15.07 -9.87
CA LYS A 158 -13.32 15.32 -10.08
C LYS A 158 -14.10 14.04 -10.32
N ILE A 159 -13.57 13.13 -11.17
CA ILE A 159 -14.25 11.88 -11.52
C ILE A 159 -14.39 10.99 -10.29
N ILE A 160 -13.30 10.76 -9.56
CA ILE A 160 -13.30 9.82 -8.43
C ILE A 160 -13.78 10.44 -7.11
N GLY A 161 -13.74 11.77 -6.97
CA GLY A 161 -14.10 12.47 -5.74
C GLY A 161 -15.59 12.46 -5.39
N VAL A 162 -16.47 12.10 -6.34
CA VAL A 162 -17.91 12.06 -6.10
C VAL A 162 -18.33 10.96 -5.12
N PRO A 163 -19.50 11.10 -4.43
CA PRO A 163 -19.98 10.14 -3.44
C PRO A 163 -20.13 8.70 -3.94
N LYS A 164 -20.31 8.52 -5.25
CA LYS A 164 -20.43 7.19 -5.87
C LYS A 164 -19.13 6.39 -5.82
N TYR A 165 -17.98 7.08 -5.74
CA TYR A 165 -16.65 6.46 -5.77
C TYR A 165 -15.91 6.69 -4.45
N VAL A 166 -14.93 7.59 -4.42
CA VAL A 166 -14.08 7.79 -3.24
C VAL A 166 -14.74 8.69 -2.19
N ASN A 167 -15.62 9.61 -2.60
CA ASN A 167 -16.26 10.57 -1.69
C ASN A 167 -15.24 11.40 -0.89
N ALA A 168 -14.31 12.02 -1.60
CA ALA A 168 -13.28 12.89 -1.04
C ALA A 168 -13.18 14.19 -1.87
N THR A 169 -12.66 15.24 -1.28
CA THR A 169 -12.50 16.53 -1.98
C THR A 169 -11.34 16.47 -2.97
N PRO A 170 -11.34 17.29 -4.03
CA PRO A 170 -10.18 17.40 -4.91
C PRO A 170 -8.88 17.71 -4.15
N GLU A 171 -8.90 18.57 -3.15
CA GLU A 171 -7.75 18.89 -2.29
C GLU A 171 -7.17 17.65 -1.58
N GLU A 172 -8.02 16.73 -1.12
CA GLU A 172 -7.61 15.47 -0.49
C GLU A 172 -7.00 14.49 -1.50
N ILE A 173 -7.33 14.60 -2.80
CA ILE A 173 -6.96 13.65 -3.86
C ILE A 173 -5.76 14.14 -4.68
N GLU A 174 -5.78 15.39 -5.17
CA GLU A 174 -4.85 15.89 -6.17
C GLU A 174 -3.39 15.81 -5.74
N SER A 175 -3.08 16.26 -4.52
CA SER A 175 -1.71 16.25 -4.00
C SER A 175 -1.14 14.83 -3.94
N ARG A 176 -1.98 13.85 -3.60
CA ARG A 176 -1.59 12.44 -3.50
C ARG A 176 -1.31 11.82 -4.88
N LEU A 177 -2.14 12.12 -5.86
CA LEU A 177 -1.92 11.71 -7.24
C LEU A 177 -0.69 12.39 -7.87
N ALA A 178 -0.47 13.66 -7.55
CA ALA A 178 0.70 14.41 -8.02
C ALA A 178 2.01 13.99 -7.35
N GLY A 179 1.95 13.28 -6.21
CA GLY A 179 3.14 12.89 -5.44
C GLY A 179 3.68 13.99 -4.53
N ALA A 180 2.98 15.12 -4.41
CA ALA A 180 3.35 16.25 -3.56
C ALA A 180 2.57 16.18 -2.24
N TYR A 181 3.20 15.65 -1.21
CA TYR A 181 2.55 15.36 0.07
C TYR A 181 2.87 16.43 1.09
N ASP A 182 1.86 17.20 1.54
CA ASP A 182 1.91 17.79 2.87
C ASP A 182 1.84 16.64 3.89
N LEU A 183 2.89 16.49 4.69
CA LEU A 183 2.97 15.46 5.71
C LEU A 183 2.11 15.78 6.93
N GLY A 184 1.72 17.04 7.13
CA GLY A 184 0.96 17.50 8.28
C GLY A 184 1.79 17.64 9.55
N GLY A 185 1.18 18.12 10.64
CA GLY A 185 1.81 18.18 11.96
C GLY A 185 3.09 19.04 12.06
N GLY A 186 3.38 19.84 11.04
CA GLY A 186 4.62 20.62 10.98
C GLY A 186 5.84 19.86 10.44
N HIS A 187 5.64 18.64 9.89
CA HIS A 187 6.72 17.82 9.30
C HIS A 187 7.12 18.25 7.88
N GLY A 188 6.49 19.30 7.33
CA GLY A 188 6.81 19.82 6.00
C GLY A 188 6.16 19.05 4.87
N GLU A 189 6.72 19.23 3.68
CA GLU A 189 6.25 18.61 2.44
C GLU A 189 7.25 17.57 1.96
N LYS A 190 6.76 16.53 1.31
CA LYS A 190 7.56 15.53 0.61
C LYS A 190 7.08 15.42 -0.83
N ASP A 191 8.01 15.63 -1.75
CA ASP A 191 7.80 15.39 -3.18
C ASP A 191 8.42 14.03 -3.56
N PHE A 192 7.60 13.12 -4.01
CA PHE A 192 8.04 11.80 -4.47
C PHE A 192 8.62 11.82 -5.90
N GLY A 193 8.40 12.89 -6.66
CA GLY A 193 8.90 13.00 -8.03
C GLY A 193 8.48 11.79 -8.89
N ASP A 194 9.46 11.10 -9.45
CA ASP A 194 9.24 9.89 -10.27
C ASP A 194 8.75 8.68 -9.47
N LEU A 195 8.92 8.70 -8.14
CA LEU A 195 8.38 7.67 -7.23
C LEU A 195 6.93 7.94 -6.81
N ARG A 196 6.25 8.95 -7.38
CA ARG A 196 4.82 9.14 -7.17
C ARG A 196 4.03 7.89 -7.57
N MET A 197 2.85 7.74 -7.05
CA MET A 197 1.96 6.64 -7.46
C MET A 197 1.75 6.67 -8.97
N ARG A 198 2.03 5.55 -9.64
CA ARG A 198 1.86 5.34 -11.08
C ARG A 198 0.87 4.21 -11.29
N PHE A 199 0.08 4.33 -12.34
CA PHE A 199 -0.95 3.34 -12.67
C PHE A 199 -0.53 2.45 -13.85
N PHE A 200 0.37 2.92 -14.69
CA PHE A 200 0.79 2.20 -15.89
C PHE A 200 2.31 2.02 -16.00
N ARG A 201 3.10 3.11 -15.95
CA ARG A 201 4.57 3.11 -16.09
C ARG A 201 5.04 2.19 -17.22
N ASP A 202 4.61 2.50 -18.45
CA ASP A 202 4.95 1.75 -19.67
C ASP A 202 4.62 0.24 -19.60
N GLY A 203 3.64 -0.14 -18.77
CA GLY A 203 3.18 -1.53 -18.58
C GLY A 203 3.76 -2.23 -17.35
N GLU A 204 4.82 -1.70 -16.73
CA GLU A 204 5.44 -2.34 -15.56
C GLU A 204 4.48 -2.49 -14.36
N VAL A 205 3.64 -1.47 -14.11
CA VAL A 205 2.69 -1.48 -12.97
C VAL A 205 1.62 -2.54 -13.14
N CYS A 206 1.22 -2.83 -14.39
CA CYS A 206 0.16 -3.79 -14.69
C CYS A 206 0.64 -5.24 -14.68
N PHE A 207 1.96 -5.47 -14.70
CA PHE A 207 2.52 -6.81 -14.79
C PHE A 207 2.33 -7.60 -13.50
N PRO A 208 1.64 -8.75 -13.55
CA PRO A 208 1.36 -9.57 -12.38
C PRO A 208 2.55 -10.48 -12.03
N ALA A 209 3.62 -9.92 -11.46
CA ALA A 209 4.83 -10.68 -11.15
C ALA A 209 4.57 -11.75 -10.07
N PRO A 210 4.94 -13.03 -10.30
CA PRO A 210 4.83 -14.09 -9.28
C PRO A 210 5.60 -13.77 -7.99
N SER A 211 6.73 -13.07 -8.07
CA SER A 211 7.52 -12.65 -6.91
C SER A 211 6.70 -11.83 -5.90
N TYR A 212 5.74 -11.02 -6.35
CA TYR A 212 4.87 -10.24 -5.47
C TYR A 212 3.96 -11.12 -4.63
N LEU A 213 3.39 -12.17 -5.24
CA LEU A 213 2.52 -13.11 -4.53
C LEU A 213 3.33 -13.97 -3.56
N LEU A 214 4.53 -14.41 -3.96
CA LEU A 214 5.45 -15.17 -3.10
C LEU A 214 5.89 -14.34 -1.88
N TRP A 215 6.18 -13.05 -2.07
CA TRP A 215 6.45 -12.15 -0.96
C TRP A 215 5.25 -12.04 0.00
N ALA A 216 4.04 -11.85 -0.53
CA ALA A 216 2.83 -11.78 0.29
C ALA A 216 2.57 -13.08 1.07
N MET A 217 2.77 -14.25 0.45
CA MET A 217 2.68 -15.56 1.13
C MET A 217 3.68 -15.67 2.28
N ALA A 218 4.93 -15.23 2.06
CA ALA A 218 5.95 -15.20 3.10
C ALA A 218 5.56 -14.28 4.28
N GLN A 219 5.02 -13.09 3.99
CA GLN A 219 4.54 -12.20 5.05
C GLN A 219 3.34 -12.79 5.81
N TYR A 220 2.45 -13.53 5.14
CA TYR A 220 1.33 -14.19 5.82
C TYR A 220 1.80 -15.22 6.85
N VAL A 221 2.89 -15.95 6.56
CA VAL A 221 3.51 -16.85 7.54
C VAL A 221 4.19 -16.03 8.64
N ARG A 222 5.01 -15.05 8.27
CA ARG A 222 5.75 -14.20 9.20
C ARG A 222 4.85 -13.48 10.22
N PHE A 223 3.65 -13.06 9.78
CA PHE A 223 2.68 -12.37 10.66
C PHE A 223 1.62 -13.29 11.26
N GLY A 224 1.75 -14.62 11.09
CA GLY A 224 0.89 -15.60 11.73
C GLY A 224 -0.50 -15.78 11.12
N TYR A 225 -0.71 -15.34 9.87
CA TYR A 225 -1.95 -15.61 9.12
C TYR A 225 -1.96 -17.03 8.55
N LEU A 226 -0.78 -17.55 8.23
CA LEU A 226 -0.57 -18.95 7.84
C LEU A 226 0.45 -19.60 8.77
N THR A 227 0.34 -20.90 8.96
CA THR A 227 1.26 -21.70 9.78
C THR A 227 2.48 -22.16 9.00
N GLU A 228 2.36 -22.25 7.69
CA GLU A 228 3.42 -22.69 6.76
C GLU A 228 3.24 -22.03 5.40
N LEU A 229 4.30 -21.99 4.61
CA LEU A 229 4.20 -21.48 3.23
C LEU A 229 3.35 -22.43 2.39
N PRO A 230 2.41 -21.89 1.59
CA PRO A 230 1.77 -22.64 0.52
C PRO A 230 2.81 -23.15 -0.50
N ASP A 231 2.41 -24.13 -1.31
CA ASP A 231 3.21 -24.51 -2.47
C ASP A 231 3.45 -23.30 -3.37
N THR A 232 4.70 -23.03 -3.68
CA THR A 232 5.09 -21.86 -4.52
C THR A 232 4.54 -21.93 -5.93
N ALA A 233 4.24 -23.14 -6.43
CA ALA A 233 3.55 -23.33 -7.71
C ALA A 233 2.18 -22.66 -7.76
N LEU A 234 1.55 -22.40 -6.61
CA LEU A 234 0.28 -21.68 -6.53
C LEU A 234 0.38 -20.26 -7.11
N ALA A 235 1.56 -19.65 -7.09
CA ALA A 235 1.75 -18.33 -7.68
C ALA A 235 1.55 -18.37 -9.22
N ASP A 236 2.09 -19.40 -9.87
CA ASP A 236 1.93 -19.58 -11.32
C ASP A 236 0.48 -20.00 -11.67
N GLU A 237 -0.17 -20.77 -10.83
CA GLU A 237 -1.56 -21.21 -11.05
C GLU A 237 -2.57 -20.06 -10.93
N LEU A 238 -2.32 -19.10 -10.03
CA LEU A 238 -3.22 -17.96 -9.78
C LEU A 238 -3.03 -16.81 -10.75
N ILE A 239 -1.88 -16.72 -11.41
CA ILE A 239 -1.55 -15.63 -12.31
C ILE A 239 -1.80 -16.04 -13.77
N LEU A 240 -2.70 -15.33 -14.45
CA LEU A 240 -3.02 -15.57 -15.87
C LEU A 240 -1.96 -14.93 -16.78
N SER A 241 -0.71 -15.40 -16.69
CA SER A 241 0.45 -14.81 -17.39
C SER A 241 0.29 -14.80 -18.90
N ASP A 242 -0.23 -15.88 -19.49
CA ASP A 242 -0.44 -16.00 -20.94
C ASP A 242 -1.50 -15.00 -21.43
N LEU A 243 -2.59 -14.87 -20.68
CA LEU A 243 -3.63 -13.88 -20.97
C LEU A 243 -3.09 -12.46 -20.88
N TYR A 244 -2.31 -12.17 -19.84
CA TYR A 244 -1.66 -10.85 -19.69
C TYR A 244 -0.75 -10.58 -20.91
N ALA A 245 0.08 -11.54 -21.33
CA ALA A 245 0.97 -11.39 -22.46
C ALA A 245 0.22 -11.12 -23.78
N SER A 246 -0.91 -11.80 -23.99
CA SER A 246 -1.78 -11.57 -25.16
C SER A 246 -2.36 -10.17 -25.20
N VAL A 247 -2.88 -9.70 -24.05
CA VAL A 247 -3.45 -8.36 -23.91
C VAL A 247 -2.37 -7.28 -24.06
N ALA A 248 -1.22 -7.47 -23.45
CA ALA A 248 -0.07 -6.58 -23.55
C ALA A 248 0.38 -6.42 -25.02
N ALA A 249 0.49 -7.53 -25.74
CA ALA A 249 0.84 -7.52 -27.17
C ALA A 249 -0.19 -6.74 -28.00
N THR A 250 -1.48 -6.91 -27.72
CA THR A 250 -2.57 -6.17 -28.39
C THR A 250 -2.49 -4.68 -28.09
N ALA A 251 -2.14 -4.30 -26.87
CA ALA A 251 -1.98 -2.91 -26.43
C ALA A 251 -0.63 -2.28 -26.83
N GLY A 252 0.28 -3.04 -27.44
CA GLY A 252 1.64 -2.58 -27.76
C GLY A 252 2.54 -2.37 -26.54
N VAL A 253 2.25 -3.07 -25.45
CA VAL A 253 2.96 -3.00 -24.18
C VAL A 253 4.00 -4.12 -24.11
N THR A 254 5.21 -3.79 -23.68
CA THR A 254 6.26 -4.80 -23.47
C THR A 254 6.03 -5.49 -22.13
N VAL A 255 6.01 -6.82 -22.13
CA VAL A 255 5.97 -7.63 -20.92
C VAL A 255 7.36 -7.62 -20.27
N PRO A 256 7.50 -7.19 -19.01
CA PRO A 256 8.79 -7.23 -18.32
C PRO A 256 9.28 -8.67 -18.10
N ASP A 257 10.58 -8.90 -18.25
CA ASP A 257 11.24 -10.17 -17.89
C ASP A 257 11.74 -10.13 -16.42
N THR A 258 10.85 -9.76 -15.52
CA THR A 258 11.21 -9.53 -14.10
C THR A 258 10.31 -10.29 -13.13
N GLY A 259 9.50 -11.23 -13.62
CA GLY A 259 8.49 -11.91 -12.80
C GLY A 259 9.03 -12.61 -11.56
N MET A 260 10.29 -13.08 -11.61
CA MET A 260 10.99 -13.72 -10.49
C MET A 260 12.26 -12.95 -10.09
N ALA A 261 12.32 -11.65 -10.40
CA ALA A 261 13.42 -10.82 -9.91
C ALA A 261 13.36 -10.64 -8.39
N PRO A 262 14.51 -10.55 -7.70
CA PRO A 262 14.57 -10.18 -6.30
C PRO A 262 13.92 -8.82 -6.05
N LEU A 263 13.30 -8.65 -4.86
CA LEU A 263 12.58 -7.44 -4.49
C LEU A 263 13.34 -6.69 -3.39
N GLU A 264 13.72 -5.46 -3.69
CA GLU A 264 14.43 -4.59 -2.74
C GLU A 264 13.45 -3.87 -1.82
N ILE A 265 13.55 -4.10 -0.52
CA ILE A 265 12.71 -3.48 0.50
C ILE A 265 13.52 -2.37 1.18
N ALA A 266 13.20 -1.13 0.86
CA ALA A 266 13.99 0.03 1.27
C ALA A 266 13.96 0.31 2.79
N LEU A 267 12.86 -0.06 3.46
CA LEU A 267 12.66 0.28 4.88
C LEU A 267 13.74 -0.29 5.79
N ASP A 268 14.15 -1.51 5.55
CA ASP A 268 15.09 -2.27 6.40
C ASP A 268 16.30 -2.80 5.61
N ASP A 269 16.52 -2.26 4.41
CA ASP A 269 17.65 -2.57 3.52
C ASP A 269 17.78 -4.08 3.26
N THR A 270 16.65 -4.73 2.98
CA THR A 270 16.60 -6.18 2.74
C THR A 270 16.19 -6.49 1.32
N THR A 271 16.65 -7.64 0.83
CA THR A 271 16.30 -8.18 -0.48
C THR A 271 15.52 -9.47 -0.29
N PHE A 272 14.29 -9.52 -0.81
CA PHE A 272 13.52 -10.74 -0.89
C PHE A 272 13.93 -11.55 -2.11
N ASP A 273 14.33 -12.81 -1.90
CA ASP A 273 14.60 -13.76 -2.97
C ASP A 273 13.36 -14.62 -3.24
N PRO A 274 12.67 -14.46 -4.39
CA PRO A 274 11.47 -15.25 -4.69
C PRO A 274 11.77 -16.75 -4.90
N THR A 275 13.03 -17.15 -5.06
CA THR A 275 13.41 -18.57 -5.15
C THR A 275 13.55 -19.24 -3.77
N ASP A 276 13.64 -18.46 -2.70
CA ASP A 276 13.66 -18.96 -1.32
C ASP A 276 12.72 -18.12 -0.41
N PRO A 277 11.40 -18.15 -0.62
CA PRO A 277 10.46 -17.38 0.20
C PRO A 277 10.41 -17.84 1.66
N GLN A 278 10.93 -19.04 1.97
CA GLN A 278 11.04 -19.54 3.34
C GLN A 278 11.99 -18.69 4.20
N GLN A 279 13.04 -18.15 3.61
CA GLN A 279 13.96 -17.26 4.31
C GLN A 279 13.22 -16.04 4.85
N GLU A 280 12.39 -15.39 4.02
CA GLU A 280 11.59 -14.23 4.44
C GLU A 280 10.51 -14.61 5.46
N ALA A 281 9.82 -15.73 5.25
CA ALA A 281 8.79 -16.23 6.17
C ALA A 281 9.34 -16.51 7.59
N SER A 282 10.64 -16.81 7.69
CA SER A 282 11.33 -17.14 8.94
C SER A 282 11.99 -15.94 9.62
N ARG A 283 11.90 -14.76 9.02
CA ARG A 283 12.45 -13.51 9.61
C ARG A 283 11.71 -13.13 10.89
N PRO A 284 12.44 -12.67 11.91
CA PRO A 284 11.87 -12.27 13.20
C PRO A 284 10.91 -11.08 13.10
#